data_b24499389eec54dc8d9d0b8cb6216514
#
_entry.id   b24499389eec54dc8d9d0b8cb6216514
#
_cell.length_a   1.000
_cell.length_b   1.000
_cell.length_c   1.000
_cell.angle_alpha   90.00
_cell.angle_beta   90.00
_cell.angle_gamma   90.00
#
_symmetry.space_group_name_H-M   'P 1'
#
loop_
_entity.id
_entity.type
_entity.pdbx_description
1 polymer ?
#
loop_
_entity_poly.entity_id
_entity_poly.type
_entity_poly.pdbx_seq_one_letter_code
_entity_poly.pdbx_strand_id
1 'polypeptide(L)'
;GYEGYVHVTALEAMPDKGYVGGPLTVDLGNCYVTLTEADCESFPDMAFTRSGNTFRVGFPASEKGWDIRRLPDESEKILAGRYKGKDVSPWRCVIIAGDLTALVNSDMLTNLCPSPEEGRDFSWVQPGRCLWQWWSVGAPRYEEQKEWFDAAAKLTWEYYLIDDGWRNWRKDGKDQWELLEEVIAYGRSVG
;
A
#
# COMPACT_ATOMS: atom_id res chain seq x y z
N GLY A 1 -4.72 8.86 -7.91
CA GLY A 1 -4.03 8.30 -6.78
C GLY A 1 -2.77 9.07 -6.42
N TYR A 2 -2.42 9.12 -5.18
CA TYR A 2 -1.22 9.80 -4.67
C TYR A 2 0.10 9.13 -5.12
N GLU A 3 0.04 7.92 -5.59
CA GLU A 3 1.19 7.09 -5.93
C GLU A 3 2.01 7.61 -7.13
N GLY A 4 1.38 8.38 -8.00
CA GLY A 4 2.03 8.91 -9.20
C GLY A 4 2.31 10.42 -9.18
N TYR A 5 1.88 11.12 -8.15
CA TYR A 5 1.98 12.58 -8.10
C TYR A 5 2.83 13.03 -6.92
N VAL A 6 4.02 13.52 -7.23
CA VAL A 6 4.87 14.22 -6.28
C VAL A 6 4.59 15.73 -6.40
N HIS A 7 4.13 16.32 -5.32
CA HIS A 7 3.92 17.76 -5.25
C HIS A 7 5.18 18.42 -4.68
N VAL A 8 5.85 19.20 -5.53
CA VAL A 8 6.94 20.08 -5.08
C VAL A 8 6.37 21.46 -4.88
N THR A 9 6.44 21.95 -3.66
CA THR A 9 5.89 23.26 -3.29
C THR A 9 6.77 23.96 -2.25
N ALA A 10 6.74 25.28 -2.25
CA ALA A 10 7.37 26.02 -1.17
C ALA A 10 6.69 25.71 0.17
N LEU A 11 7.47 25.70 1.24
CA LEU A 11 6.96 25.38 2.58
C LEU A 11 5.76 26.28 2.95
N GLU A 12 5.85 27.57 2.62
CA GLU A 12 4.82 28.56 2.90
C GLU A 12 3.52 28.32 2.13
N ALA A 13 3.61 27.69 0.96
CA ALA A 13 2.46 27.34 0.12
C ALA A 13 1.80 26.01 0.52
N MET A 14 2.44 25.23 1.38
CA MET A 14 1.85 24.01 1.93
C MET A 14 0.69 24.38 2.87
N PRO A 15 -0.49 23.76 2.75
CA PRO A 15 -1.65 24.12 3.55
C PRO A 15 -1.38 23.93 5.07
N ASP A 16 -1.80 24.92 5.86
CA ASP A 16 -1.72 24.85 7.34
C ASP A 16 -2.78 23.91 7.96
N LYS A 17 -3.70 23.43 7.15
CA LYS A 17 -4.77 22.52 7.59
C LYS A 17 -4.82 21.31 6.65
N GLY A 18 -5.19 20.18 7.20
CA GLY A 18 -5.24 18.92 6.48
C GLY A 18 -3.99 18.07 6.70
N TYR A 19 -4.01 16.89 6.10
CA TYR A 19 -2.93 15.94 6.21
C TYR A 19 -2.21 15.79 4.89
N VAL A 20 -0.90 15.62 4.97
CA VAL A 20 -0.02 15.23 3.86
C VAL A 20 0.55 13.86 4.19
N GLY A 21 0.46 12.92 3.26
CA GLY A 21 1.01 11.57 3.42
C GLY A 21 2.53 11.56 3.48
N GLY A 22 3.07 10.53 4.11
CA GLY A 22 4.51 10.25 4.07
C GLY A 22 4.89 9.44 2.82
N PRO A 23 6.19 9.32 2.51
CA PRO A 23 7.28 10.07 3.10
C PRO A 23 7.26 11.56 2.73
N LEU A 24 7.63 12.43 3.67
CA LEU A 24 7.70 13.88 3.46
C LEU A 24 9.15 14.31 3.36
N THR A 25 9.57 14.79 2.18
CA THR A 25 10.92 15.28 1.94
C THR A 25 10.96 16.80 1.91
N VAL A 26 11.87 17.39 2.65
CA VAL A 26 12.12 18.84 2.70
C VAL A 26 13.51 19.11 2.13
N ASP A 27 13.58 20.01 1.15
CA ASP A 27 14.83 20.56 0.62
C ASP A 27 15.22 21.79 1.45
N LEU A 28 16.37 21.74 2.11
CA LEU A 28 16.94 22.84 2.90
C LEU A 28 18.01 23.63 2.13
N GLY A 29 18.21 23.34 0.83
CA GLY A 29 19.18 23.99 -0.04
C GLY A 29 20.58 23.41 0.03
N ASN A 30 21.00 22.95 1.20
CA ASN A 30 22.30 22.29 1.42
C ASN A 30 22.20 20.81 1.79
N CYS A 31 21.01 20.35 2.08
CA CYS A 31 20.71 18.92 2.32
C CYS A 31 19.20 18.68 2.17
N TYR A 32 18.86 17.42 2.08
CA TYR A 32 17.48 16.92 2.07
C TYR A 32 17.19 16.22 3.39
N VAL A 33 15.98 16.43 3.90
CA VAL A 33 15.49 15.79 5.12
C VAL A 33 14.18 15.08 4.79
N THR A 34 14.15 13.75 4.98
CA THR A 34 12.94 12.96 4.81
C THR A 34 12.42 12.46 6.15
N LEU A 35 11.14 12.73 6.38
CA LEU A 35 10.38 12.22 7.51
C LEU A 35 9.56 11.03 7.05
N THR A 36 9.75 9.88 7.68
CA THR A 36 9.09 8.63 7.28
C THR A 36 8.98 7.64 8.45
N GLU A 37 8.55 6.42 8.16
CA GLU A 37 8.39 5.32 9.11
C GLU A 37 9.16 4.09 8.65
N ALA A 38 9.49 3.22 9.60
CA ALA A 38 9.97 1.87 9.34
C ALA A 38 9.29 0.88 10.30
N ASP A 39 9.23 -0.39 9.94
CA ASP A 39 8.55 -1.45 10.69
C ASP A 39 7.06 -1.13 10.94
N CYS A 40 6.35 -0.80 9.85
CA CYS A 40 4.96 -0.35 9.87
C CYS A 40 3.94 -1.50 10.04
N GLU A 41 4.34 -2.61 10.59
CA GLU A 41 3.47 -3.76 10.76
C GLU A 41 2.36 -3.48 11.78
N SER A 42 1.11 -3.68 11.34
CA SER A 42 -0.06 -3.62 12.22
C SER A 42 -0.24 -2.29 12.98
N PHE A 43 0.11 -1.18 12.36
CA PHE A 43 -0.07 0.15 12.93
C PHE A 43 -0.60 1.12 11.85
N PRO A 44 -1.45 2.12 12.20
CA PRO A 44 -1.93 3.11 11.24
C PRO A 44 -0.81 3.95 10.63
N ASP A 45 -0.90 4.22 9.33
CA ASP A 45 0.04 5.06 8.61
C ASP A 45 0.06 6.48 9.19
N MET A 46 1.25 7.03 9.31
CA MET A 46 1.39 8.40 9.76
C MET A 46 1.16 9.37 8.61
N ALA A 47 0.57 10.51 8.94
CA ALA A 47 0.49 11.67 8.08
C ALA A 47 0.98 12.92 8.80
N PHE A 48 1.26 13.96 8.04
CA PHE A 48 1.80 15.19 8.59
C PHE A 48 0.81 16.34 8.48
N THR A 49 0.74 17.16 9.51
CA THR A 49 0.12 18.48 9.48
C THR A 49 1.19 19.54 9.67
N ARG A 50 1.02 20.69 9.05
CA ARG A 50 1.93 21.82 9.20
C ARG A 50 1.30 22.92 10.07
N SER A 51 2.13 23.59 10.85
CA SER A 51 1.78 24.82 11.55
C SER A 51 3.03 25.70 11.57
N GLY A 52 3.07 26.74 10.75
CA GLY A 52 4.27 27.56 10.51
C GLY A 52 5.41 26.67 9.99
N ASN A 53 6.54 26.66 10.68
CA ASN A 53 7.71 25.85 10.34
C ASN A 53 7.77 24.50 11.09
N THR A 54 6.65 24.08 11.66
CA THR A 54 6.59 22.86 12.45
C THR A 54 5.71 21.82 11.77
N PHE A 55 6.21 20.60 11.62
CA PHE A 55 5.43 19.43 11.25
C PHE A 55 5.01 18.66 12.50
N ARG A 56 3.78 18.19 12.48
CA ARG A 56 3.24 17.30 13.51
C ARG A 56 2.75 16.03 12.86
N VAL A 57 3.02 14.92 13.50
CA VAL A 57 2.47 13.63 13.11
C VAL A 57 1.02 13.54 13.58
N GLY A 58 0.17 13.00 12.71
CA GLY A 58 -1.20 12.66 13.02
C GLY A 58 -1.63 11.40 12.28
N PHE A 59 -2.74 10.84 12.72
CA PHE A 59 -3.33 9.65 12.12
C PHE A 59 -4.73 10.01 11.65
N PRO A 60 -4.91 10.34 10.35
CA PRO A 60 -6.23 10.68 9.83
C PRO A 60 -7.16 9.49 10.01
N ALA A 61 -8.27 9.72 10.70
CA ALA A 61 -9.25 8.70 11.00
C ALA A 61 -10.40 8.74 9.99
N SER A 62 -10.83 7.57 9.54
CA SER A 62 -12.17 7.42 9.00
C SER A 62 -13.17 7.41 10.16
N GLU A 63 -14.27 8.16 10.06
CA GLU A 63 -15.34 8.16 11.07
C GLU A 63 -15.94 6.76 11.27
N LYS A 64 -15.97 5.96 10.21
CA LYS A 64 -16.52 4.60 10.21
C LYS A 64 -15.50 3.52 10.56
N GLY A 65 -14.21 3.84 10.58
CA GLY A 65 -13.13 2.88 10.69
C GLY A 65 -13.00 1.97 9.45
N TRP A 66 -12.13 0.98 9.54
CA TRP A 66 -11.86 0.02 8.48
C TRP A 66 -12.12 -1.38 8.99
N ASP A 67 -12.88 -2.17 8.23
CA ASP A 67 -13.02 -3.60 8.48
C ASP A 67 -11.92 -4.33 7.69
N ILE A 68 -10.98 -4.92 8.41
CA ILE A 68 -9.92 -5.74 7.83
C ILE A 68 -10.25 -7.20 8.10
N ARG A 69 -10.41 -7.97 7.03
CA ARG A 69 -10.49 -9.43 7.11
C ARG A 69 -9.11 -10.00 6.82
N ARG A 70 -8.52 -10.65 7.80
CA ARG A 70 -7.28 -11.42 7.62
C ARG A 70 -7.55 -12.79 7.03
N LEU A 71 -8.64 -13.41 7.47
CA LEU A 71 -9.16 -14.68 6.98
C LEU A 71 -10.66 -14.53 6.71
N PRO A 72 -11.30 -15.44 5.94
CA PRO A 72 -12.72 -15.33 5.61
C PRO A 72 -13.67 -15.20 6.80
N ASP A 73 -13.30 -15.73 7.94
CA ASP A 73 -14.06 -15.74 9.19
C ASP A 73 -13.60 -14.70 10.22
N GLU A 74 -12.50 -14.01 9.95
CA GLU A 74 -11.96 -12.97 10.84
C GLU A 74 -12.20 -11.58 10.27
N SER A 75 -12.87 -10.73 11.04
CA SER A 75 -12.95 -9.31 10.76
C SER A 75 -12.43 -8.52 11.97
N GLU A 76 -11.51 -7.63 11.73
CA GLU A 76 -10.98 -6.71 12.72
C GLU A 76 -11.28 -5.28 12.30
N LYS A 77 -11.82 -4.49 13.20
CA LYS A 77 -12.13 -3.10 12.96
C LYS A 77 -11.02 -2.23 13.52
N ILE A 78 -10.28 -1.60 12.64
CA ILE A 78 -9.22 -0.68 13.00
C ILE A 78 -9.72 0.76 12.80
N LEU A 79 -9.71 1.52 13.90
CA LEU A 79 -9.93 2.96 13.87
C LEU A 79 -8.58 3.65 14.00
N ALA A 80 -8.22 4.48 13.04
CA ALA A 80 -7.00 5.27 13.11
C ALA A 80 -6.94 6.05 14.44
N GLY A 81 -5.80 5.96 15.13
CA GLY A 81 -5.61 6.57 16.45
C GLY A 81 -6.26 5.84 17.63
N ARG A 82 -6.95 4.72 17.40
CA ARG A 82 -7.56 3.88 18.45
C ARG A 82 -7.16 2.42 18.32
N TYR A 83 -6.02 2.18 17.77
CA TYR A 83 -5.53 0.84 17.48
C TYR A 83 -5.32 0.04 18.79
N LYS A 84 -5.85 -1.17 18.82
CA LYS A 84 -5.64 -2.16 19.89
C LYS A 84 -4.67 -3.23 19.39
N GLY A 85 -3.46 -2.88 19.13
CA GLY A 85 -2.47 -3.82 18.66
C GLY A 85 -1.24 -3.82 19.56
N LYS A 86 -0.09 -3.85 18.95
CA LYS A 86 1.17 -3.66 19.66
C LYS A 86 1.18 -2.28 20.34
N ASP A 87 1.59 -2.22 21.59
CA ASP A 87 1.76 -0.96 22.32
C ASP A 87 2.98 -0.15 21.84
N VAL A 88 3.63 -0.62 20.77
CA VAL A 88 4.83 -0.02 20.18
C VAL A 88 4.49 0.50 18.77
N SER A 89 4.71 1.79 18.56
CA SER A 89 4.57 2.39 17.23
C SER A 89 5.73 1.98 16.32
N PRO A 90 5.55 2.10 14.98
CA PRO A 90 6.68 2.06 14.05
C PRO A 90 7.78 3.04 14.42
N TRP A 91 8.98 2.80 13.90
CA TRP A 91 10.06 3.77 13.98
C TRP A 91 9.66 5.07 13.29
N ARG A 92 9.92 6.19 13.94
CA ARG A 92 9.82 7.52 13.32
C ARG A 92 11.19 7.90 12.81
N CYS A 93 11.36 7.91 11.51
CA CYS A 93 12.67 8.05 10.87
C CYS A 93 12.86 9.46 10.33
N VAL A 94 14.05 10.00 10.55
CA VAL A 94 14.52 11.25 9.94
C VAL A 94 15.78 10.91 9.16
N ILE A 95 15.69 10.92 7.84
CA ILE A 95 16.83 10.67 6.97
C ILE A 95 17.37 12.01 6.50
N ILE A 96 18.66 12.27 6.72
CA ILE A 96 19.35 13.48 6.28
C ILE A 96 20.40 13.08 5.25
N ALA A 97 20.31 13.65 4.05
CA ALA A 97 21.23 13.32 2.95
C ALA A 97 21.72 14.60 2.25
N GLY A 98 22.95 14.59 1.80
CA GLY A 98 23.54 15.72 1.05
C GLY A 98 22.97 15.89 -0.35
N ASP A 99 22.41 14.83 -0.92
CA ASP A 99 21.75 14.84 -2.23
C ASP A 99 20.63 13.80 -2.31
N LEU A 100 19.81 13.88 -3.36
CA LEU A 100 18.69 12.96 -3.58
C LEU A 100 19.13 11.51 -3.83
N THR A 101 20.29 11.30 -4.43
CA THR A 101 20.81 9.95 -4.69
C THR A 101 21.14 9.24 -3.38
N ALA A 102 21.80 9.94 -2.46
CA ALA A 102 22.10 9.42 -1.12
C ALA A 102 20.81 9.16 -0.32
N LEU A 103 19.80 10.02 -0.49
CA LEU A 103 18.50 9.83 0.16
C LEU A 103 17.79 8.56 -0.31
N VAL A 104 17.67 8.38 -1.63
CA VAL A 104 16.95 7.24 -2.24
C VAL A 104 17.67 5.91 -1.98
N ASN A 105 19.00 5.93 -1.92
CA ASN A 105 19.79 4.72 -1.67
C ASN A 105 20.07 4.46 -0.17
N SER A 106 19.41 5.18 0.74
CA SER A 106 19.52 4.92 2.16
C SER A 106 18.89 3.58 2.53
N ASP A 107 19.62 2.74 3.20
CA ASP A 107 19.17 1.45 3.74
C ASP A 107 18.62 1.55 5.18
N MET A 108 18.47 2.77 5.70
CA MET A 108 18.01 3.02 7.07
C MET A 108 16.70 2.29 7.38
N LEU A 109 15.72 2.35 6.47
CA LEU A 109 14.40 1.77 6.72
C LEU A 109 14.46 0.25 6.82
N THR A 110 15.21 -0.39 5.93
CA THR A 110 15.40 -1.85 5.95
C THR A 110 16.20 -2.31 7.16
N ASN A 111 17.18 -1.53 7.59
CA ASN A 111 17.98 -1.84 8.78
C ASN A 111 17.24 -1.69 10.10
N LEU A 112 16.14 -0.93 10.12
CA LEU A 112 15.27 -0.77 11.29
C LEU A 112 14.16 -1.82 11.35
N CYS A 113 13.92 -2.54 10.27
CA CYS A 113 12.98 -3.64 10.27
C CYS A 113 13.60 -4.90 10.88
N PRO A 114 12.83 -5.72 11.61
CA PRO A 114 13.34 -7.00 12.09
C PRO A 114 13.67 -7.89 10.90
N SER A 115 14.70 -8.73 11.08
CA SER A 115 14.98 -9.77 10.10
C SER A 115 13.80 -10.74 10.00
N PRO A 116 13.56 -11.34 8.81
CA PRO A 116 12.57 -12.40 8.68
C PRO A 116 12.80 -13.49 9.73
N GLU A 117 11.72 -14.10 10.21
CA GLU A 117 11.78 -15.23 11.14
C GLU A 117 12.68 -16.33 10.56
N GLU A 118 13.57 -16.86 11.40
CA GLU A 118 14.48 -17.93 11.01
C GLU A 118 13.70 -19.17 10.57
N GLY A 119 14.08 -19.75 9.43
CA GLY A 119 13.42 -20.92 8.86
C GLY A 119 12.16 -20.63 8.04
N ARG A 120 11.76 -19.38 7.87
CA ARG A 120 10.63 -19.02 7.01
C ARG A 120 10.98 -19.28 5.54
N ASP A 121 10.14 -20.06 4.87
CA ASP A 121 10.29 -20.37 3.44
C ASP A 121 9.67 -19.26 2.59
N PHE A 122 10.50 -18.63 1.75
CA PHE A 122 10.10 -17.62 0.75
C PHE A 122 10.21 -18.14 -0.69
N SER A 123 10.44 -19.43 -0.90
CA SER A 123 10.59 -20.03 -2.23
C SER A 123 9.37 -19.85 -3.13
N TRP A 124 8.20 -19.60 -2.53
CA TRP A 124 6.96 -19.29 -3.25
C TRP A 124 6.94 -17.90 -3.90
N VAL A 125 7.82 -16.98 -3.46
CA VAL A 125 7.92 -15.63 -4.03
C VAL A 125 8.71 -15.73 -5.34
N GLN A 126 8.01 -15.63 -6.46
CA GLN A 126 8.61 -15.67 -7.78
C GLN A 126 8.41 -14.33 -8.48
N PRO A 127 9.46 -13.72 -9.03
CA PRO A 127 9.33 -12.52 -9.85
C PRO A 127 8.65 -12.87 -11.17
N GLY A 128 7.92 -11.90 -11.74
CA GLY A 128 7.25 -12.12 -13.02
C GLY A 128 6.54 -10.89 -13.53
N ARG A 129 6.05 -10.97 -14.75
CA ARG A 129 5.25 -9.93 -15.40
C ARG A 129 3.81 -10.10 -14.99
N CYS A 130 3.15 -8.99 -14.73
CA CYS A 130 1.77 -8.99 -14.29
C CYS A 130 0.89 -8.19 -15.25
N LEU A 131 -0.16 -8.81 -15.77
CA LEU A 131 -1.20 -8.09 -16.49
C LEU A 131 -2.11 -7.38 -15.48
N TRP A 132 -2.36 -6.10 -15.70
CA TRP A 132 -3.18 -5.28 -14.82
C TRP A 132 -4.19 -4.47 -15.63
N GLN A 133 -5.46 -4.81 -15.50
CA GLN A 133 -6.53 -4.23 -16.32
C GLN A 133 -6.91 -2.79 -15.93
N TRP A 134 -6.64 -2.35 -14.71
CA TRP A 134 -7.14 -1.09 -14.16
C TRP A 134 -6.87 0.13 -15.06
N TRP A 135 -5.67 0.21 -15.60
CA TRP A 135 -5.30 1.34 -16.47
C TRP A 135 -6.05 1.37 -17.81
N SER A 136 -6.60 0.22 -18.23
CA SER A 136 -7.31 0.13 -19.51
C SER A 136 -8.82 0.30 -19.35
N VAL A 137 -9.41 -0.33 -18.34
CA VAL A 137 -10.87 -0.44 -18.20
C VAL A 137 -11.39 -0.18 -16.79
N GLY A 138 -10.52 0.11 -15.83
CA GLY A 138 -10.90 0.38 -14.44
C GLY A 138 -11.21 -0.87 -13.64
N ALA A 139 -12.18 -0.77 -12.72
CA ALA A 139 -12.51 -1.82 -11.78
C ALA A 139 -12.88 -3.16 -12.46
N PRO A 140 -12.43 -4.30 -11.89
CA PRO A 140 -12.67 -5.61 -12.47
C PRO A 140 -14.15 -6.00 -12.42
N ARG A 141 -14.72 -6.41 -13.57
CA ARG A 141 -16.04 -7.03 -13.66
C ARG A 141 -15.86 -8.55 -13.75
N TYR A 142 -16.65 -9.29 -12.98
CA TYR A 142 -16.55 -10.76 -12.91
C TYR A 142 -16.62 -11.43 -14.29
N GLU A 143 -17.52 -10.98 -15.17
CA GLU A 143 -17.76 -11.56 -16.48
C GLU A 143 -16.55 -11.52 -17.41
N GLU A 144 -15.66 -10.55 -17.21
CA GLU A 144 -14.51 -10.30 -18.07
C GLU A 144 -13.24 -11.00 -17.58
N GLN A 145 -13.25 -11.57 -16.37
CA GLN A 145 -12.01 -12.04 -15.74
C GLN A 145 -11.36 -13.19 -16.52
N LYS A 146 -12.15 -14.07 -17.11
CA LYS A 146 -11.60 -15.17 -17.93
C LYS A 146 -10.84 -14.68 -19.14
N GLU A 147 -11.34 -13.65 -19.80
CA GLU A 147 -10.68 -13.04 -20.97
C GLU A 147 -9.33 -12.42 -20.58
N TRP A 148 -9.23 -11.81 -19.40
CA TRP A 148 -7.98 -11.26 -18.90
C TRP A 148 -6.97 -12.34 -18.50
N PHE A 149 -7.41 -13.46 -17.93
CA PHE A 149 -6.55 -14.61 -17.71
C PHE A 149 -6.03 -15.20 -19.03
N ASP A 150 -6.91 -15.37 -20.01
CA ASP A 150 -6.54 -15.86 -21.35
C ASP A 150 -5.54 -14.91 -22.03
N ALA A 151 -5.71 -13.60 -21.86
CA ALA A 151 -4.79 -12.61 -22.39
C ALA A 151 -3.41 -12.72 -21.71
N ALA A 152 -3.34 -12.87 -20.39
CA ALA A 152 -2.08 -13.08 -19.67
C ALA A 152 -1.38 -14.36 -20.12
N ALA A 153 -2.10 -15.47 -20.21
CA ALA A 153 -1.58 -16.75 -20.70
C ALA A 153 -1.06 -16.64 -22.15
N LYS A 154 -1.81 -15.99 -23.04
CA LYS A 154 -1.39 -15.75 -24.42
C LYS A 154 -0.13 -14.90 -24.53
N LEU A 155 0.07 -13.95 -23.62
CA LEU A 155 1.27 -13.13 -23.51
C LEU A 155 2.43 -13.89 -22.85
N THR A 156 2.17 -15.08 -22.33
CA THR A 156 3.13 -15.83 -21.49
C THR A 156 3.61 -15.04 -20.28
N TRP A 157 2.71 -14.28 -19.67
CA TRP A 157 2.96 -13.53 -18.46
C TRP A 157 2.57 -14.37 -17.26
N GLU A 158 3.36 -14.28 -16.22
CA GLU A 158 3.31 -15.13 -15.04
C GLU A 158 2.13 -14.83 -14.13
N TYR A 159 1.61 -13.58 -14.19
CA TYR A 159 0.58 -13.13 -13.26
C TYR A 159 -0.51 -12.29 -13.94
N TYR A 160 -1.69 -12.34 -13.34
CA TYR A 160 -2.76 -11.39 -13.57
C TYR A 160 -3.23 -10.82 -12.23
N LEU A 161 -3.35 -9.48 -12.12
CA LEU A 161 -3.80 -8.78 -10.94
C LEU A 161 -5.29 -8.44 -11.06
N ILE A 162 -6.09 -8.98 -10.15
CA ILE A 162 -7.48 -8.58 -9.93
C ILE A 162 -7.47 -7.45 -8.90
N ASP A 163 -7.68 -6.21 -9.36
CA ASP A 163 -7.62 -5.01 -8.54
C ASP A 163 -8.94 -4.75 -7.78
N ASP A 164 -9.00 -3.63 -7.05
CA ASP A 164 -10.17 -3.22 -6.27
C ASP A 164 -11.47 -3.22 -7.11
N GLY A 165 -12.57 -3.55 -6.45
CA GLY A 165 -13.89 -3.70 -7.07
C GLY A 165 -14.41 -5.13 -7.06
N TRP A 166 -13.55 -6.15 -7.00
CA TRP A 166 -13.97 -7.56 -6.92
C TRP A 166 -14.83 -7.84 -5.68
N ARG A 167 -14.68 -7.10 -4.61
CA ARG A 167 -15.48 -7.22 -3.38
C ARG A 167 -16.97 -6.95 -3.60
N ASN A 168 -17.31 -6.28 -4.71
CA ASN A 168 -18.69 -5.97 -5.08
C ASN A 168 -19.31 -7.05 -5.97
N TRP A 169 -18.58 -8.08 -6.36
CA TRP A 169 -19.10 -9.13 -7.23
C TRP A 169 -20.24 -9.91 -6.56
N ARG A 170 -21.32 -10.06 -7.28
CA ARG A 170 -22.49 -10.89 -6.92
C ARG A 170 -23.09 -11.43 -8.20
N LYS A 171 -23.31 -12.75 -8.26
CA LYS A 171 -23.89 -13.39 -9.43
C LYS A 171 -24.50 -14.73 -9.06
N ASP A 172 -25.70 -15.00 -9.55
CA ASP A 172 -26.42 -16.28 -9.43
C ASP A 172 -26.47 -16.81 -7.96
N GLY A 173 -26.67 -15.88 -7.01
CA GLY A 173 -26.72 -16.20 -5.58
C GLY A 173 -25.35 -16.37 -4.91
N LYS A 174 -24.25 -16.32 -5.67
CA LYS A 174 -22.88 -16.42 -5.16
C LYS A 174 -22.36 -15.09 -4.65
N ASP A 175 -21.57 -15.14 -3.61
CA ASP A 175 -20.87 -13.98 -3.08
C ASP A 175 -19.52 -13.76 -3.78
N GLN A 176 -18.85 -12.68 -3.42
CA GLN A 176 -17.58 -12.28 -4.02
C GLN A 176 -16.44 -13.32 -3.82
N TRP A 177 -16.48 -14.08 -2.74
CA TRP A 177 -15.44 -15.06 -2.44
C TRP A 177 -15.60 -16.30 -3.32
N GLU A 178 -16.83 -16.81 -3.45
CA GLU A 178 -17.14 -17.92 -4.34
C GLU A 178 -16.80 -17.58 -5.80
N LEU A 179 -17.14 -16.36 -6.24
CA LEU A 179 -16.81 -15.89 -7.58
C LEU A 179 -15.30 -15.70 -7.78
N LEU A 180 -14.58 -15.22 -6.76
CA LEU A 180 -13.12 -15.09 -6.81
C LEU A 180 -12.45 -16.46 -6.91
N GLU A 181 -12.91 -17.45 -6.15
CA GLU A 181 -12.41 -18.82 -6.23
C GLU A 181 -12.59 -19.42 -7.63
N GLU A 182 -13.74 -19.17 -8.27
CA GLU A 182 -14.00 -19.62 -9.64
C GLU A 182 -13.03 -19.04 -10.66
N VAL A 183 -12.76 -17.74 -10.61
CA VAL A 183 -11.84 -17.11 -11.57
C VAL A 183 -10.40 -17.50 -11.30
N ILE A 184 -10.00 -17.69 -10.03
CA ILE A 184 -8.66 -18.21 -9.67
C ILE A 184 -8.50 -19.66 -10.18
N ALA A 185 -9.52 -20.51 -9.99
CA ALA A 185 -9.49 -21.87 -10.52
C ALA A 185 -9.36 -21.89 -12.04
N TYR A 186 -10.07 -20.99 -12.72
CA TYR A 186 -9.93 -20.82 -14.17
C TYR A 186 -8.52 -20.38 -14.55
N GLY A 187 -7.98 -19.33 -13.90
CA GLY A 187 -6.63 -18.86 -14.15
C GLY A 187 -5.59 -19.99 -14.05
N ARG A 188 -5.66 -20.80 -13.00
CA ARG A 188 -4.80 -21.98 -12.84
C ARG A 188 -4.95 -23.05 -13.94
N SER A 189 -6.08 -23.08 -14.63
CA SER A 189 -6.33 -24.03 -15.69
C SER A 189 -5.76 -23.62 -17.06
N VAL A 190 -5.48 -22.35 -17.24
CA VAL A 190 -4.96 -21.79 -18.50
C VAL A 190 -3.47 -21.50 -18.46
N GLY A 191 -2.79 -21.65 -17.32
CA GLY A 191 -1.34 -21.60 -17.16
C GLY A 191 -0.89 -20.68 -16.03
#